data_2212e500e7d85d68bda0489b0d77ed31
#
_entry.id   2212e500e7d85d68bda0489b0d77ed31
#
_cell.length_a   1.000
_cell.length_b   1.000
_cell.length_c   1.000
_cell.angle_alpha   90.00
_cell.angle_beta   90.00
_cell.angle_gamma   90.00
#
_symmetry.space_group_name_H-M   'P 1'
#
loop_
_entity.id
_entity.type
_entity.pdbx_description
1 polymer ?
#
loop_
_entity_poly.entity_id
_entity_poly.type
_entity_poly.pdbx_seq_one_letter_code
_entity_poly.pdbx_strand_id
1 'polypeptide(L)'
;MQQVEQRLDSLLSRDPSAVKNQLQESLAALLQDIGPSFVLFGVRSWPAKHAVAGLRRLGIEPKAFADNDPTLWHTRVDGVHILPPEEAVALFGKEAVFVITIYNGSSVREQLRRMDCPKVVSFDKLFHGFPATFLPYLGLDVPSGIFKQASDVRGALAVWDDELSREEYVAQLTYGISLDDTCLPSPSDPNHTYFPPELATKNADETFVDCGAFDGDTIRGYLEYCGGMFHRIIAFEPDPGNFLRLEAYVATLPRSLREKVVIRQAAVTRQRQKVFLDVTGSAASTIQRTDGSGTDTSNVRKTTPHTESKGEIRVDGVRLDDSVPEDGPSYVKMDIEGGELDALRGASALINHSRSVWAVAMYHRQDDLWRIPLFIRSLSDEYRLFLRRYAEGFAETVCYAIPSDRMGVGWQ
;
A
#
# COMPACT_ATOMS: atom_id res chain seq x y z
N MET A 1 -15.64 -21.02 6.36
CA MET A 1 -16.48 -19.87 6.75
C MET A 1 -16.67 -19.79 8.27
N GLN A 2 -17.36 -20.70 8.95
CA GLN A 2 -17.63 -20.62 10.40
C GLN A 2 -16.39 -20.42 11.30
N GLN A 3 -15.26 -21.04 10.98
CA GLN A 3 -14.01 -20.89 11.74
C GLN A 3 -13.40 -19.51 11.59
N VAL A 4 -13.44 -18.94 10.39
CA VAL A 4 -12.91 -17.59 10.09
C VAL A 4 -13.78 -16.52 10.77
N GLU A 5 -15.10 -16.68 10.74
CA GLU A 5 -16.05 -15.81 11.46
C GLU A 5 -15.79 -15.82 12.99
N GLN A 6 -15.60 -17.00 13.57
CA GLN A 6 -15.28 -17.12 15.01
C GLN A 6 -13.96 -16.44 15.37
N ARG A 7 -12.95 -16.54 14.50
CA ARG A 7 -11.67 -15.84 14.70
C ARG A 7 -11.85 -14.33 14.67
N LEU A 8 -12.62 -13.82 13.70
CA LEU A 8 -12.94 -12.40 13.62
C LEU A 8 -13.71 -11.90 14.84
N ASP A 9 -14.73 -12.64 15.28
CA ASP A 9 -15.50 -12.27 16.48
C ASP A 9 -14.64 -12.26 17.74
N SER A 10 -13.78 -13.25 17.90
CA SER A 10 -12.80 -13.28 19.00
C SER A 10 -11.86 -12.06 18.95
N LEU A 11 -11.38 -11.70 17.77
CA LEU A 11 -10.50 -10.55 17.56
C LEU A 11 -11.20 -9.24 17.96
N LEU A 12 -12.44 -9.04 17.49
CA LEU A 12 -13.23 -7.83 17.73
C LEU A 12 -13.82 -7.73 19.15
N SER A 13 -13.79 -8.81 19.93
CA SER A 13 -14.20 -8.84 21.34
C SER A 13 -13.11 -8.36 22.29
N ARG A 14 -11.87 -8.17 21.81
CA ARG A 14 -10.75 -7.69 22.66
C ARG A 14 -10.99 -6.24 23.11
N ASP A 15 -10.48 -5.91 24.30
CA ASP A 15 -10.50 -4.52 24.78
C ASP A 15 -9.50 -3.66 23.97
N PRO A 16 -9.97 -2.61 23.26
CA PRO A 16 -9.12 -1.74 22.46
C PRO A 16 -8.02 -1.04 23.25
N SER A 17 -8.26 -0.73 24.53
CA SER A 17 -7.29 -0.10 25.41
C SER A 17 -6.17 -1.06 25.79
N ALA A 18 -6.52 -2.30 26.11
CA ALA A 18 -5.54 -3.35 26.37
C ALA A 18 -4.67 -3.65 25.16
N VAL A 19 -5.26 -3.71 23.96
CA VAL A 19 -4.53 -3.89 22.69
C VAL A 19 -3.53 -2.75 22.47
N LYS A 20 -3.96 -1.51 22.62
CA LYS A 20 -3.08 -0.34 22.46
C LYS A 20 -1.90 -0.40 23.44
N ASN A 21 -2.17 -0.70 24.71
CA ASN A 21 -1.13 -0.78 25.74
C ASN A 21 -0.15 -1.91 25.43
N GLN A 22 -0.62 -3.09 25.05
CA GLN A 22 0.22 -4.23 24.65
C GLN A 22 1.20 -3.88 23.53
N LEU A 23 0.75 -3.14 22.50
CA LEU A 23 1.60 -2.73 21.39
C LEU A 23 2.71 -1.78 21.84
N GLN A 24 2.40 -0.81 22.71
CA GLN A 24 3.37 0.13 23.24
C GLN A 24 4.36 -0.54 24.22
N GLU A 25 3.87 -1.40 25.11
CA GLU A 25 4.69 -2.14 26.09
C GLU A 25 5.67 -3.09 25.41
N SER A 26 5.32 -3.67 24.27
CA SER A 26 6.19 -4.60 23.54
C SER A 26 7.52 -3.95 23.10
N LEU A 27 7.51 -2.70 22.67
CA LEU A 27 8.75 -1.94 22.37
C LEU A 27 9.41 -1.44 23.66
N ALA A 28 8.62 -0.93 24.61
CA ALA A 28 9.15 -0.42 25.87
C ALA A 28 9.95 -1.48 26.63
N ALA A 29 9.50 -2.74 26.63
CA ALA A 29 10.22 -3.85 27.23
C ALA A 29 11.62 -4.08 26.60
N LEU A 30 11.75 -3.92 25.29
CA LEU A 30 13.05 -4.04 24.62
C LEU A 30 14.02 -2.90 24.95
N LEU A 31 13.47 -1.73 25.30
CA LEU A 31 14.24 -0.52 25.61
C LEU A 31 14.56 -0.38 27.09
N GLN A 32 13.99 -1.20 27.99
CA GLN A 32 14.06 -1.03 29.43
C GLN A 32 15.50 -0.91 29.94
N ASP A 33 16.42 -1.74 29.44
CA ASP A 33 17.81 -1.81 29.91
C ASP A 33 18.79 -0.95 29.11
N ILE A 34 18.40 -0.49 27.90
CA ILE A 34 19.32 0.18 26.96
C ILE A 34 18.90 1.61 26.62
N GLY A 35 17.71 2.03 27.08
CA GLY A 35 17.13 3.29 26.65
C GLY A 35 16.75 3.31 25.16
N PRO A 36 16.31 4.47 24.63
CA PRO A 36 15.87 4.61 23.24
C PRO A 36 17.08 4.64 22.28
N SER A 37 17.61 3.48 21.95
CA SER A 37 18.78 3.28 21.10
C SER A 37 18.41 2.39 19.91
N PHE A 38 18.60 2.86 18.66
CA PHE A 38 18.16 2.19 17.45
C PHE A 38 19.23 2.13 16.38
N VAL A 39 19.32 0.97 15.70
CA VAL A 39 19.98 0.78 14.40
C VAL A 39 18.90 0.50 13.38
N LEU A 40 18.90 1.19 12.25
CA LEU A 40 17.91 1.02 11.20
C LEU A 40 18.50 0.16 10.08
N PHE A 41 17.81 -0.92 9.68
CA PHE A 41 18.28 -1.80 8.62
C PHE A 41 17.51 -1.54 7.31
N GLY A 42 18.23 -1.12 6.24
CA GLY A 42 17.67 -0.77 4.94
C GLY A 42 17.52 0.74 4.76
N VAL A 43 18.58 1.41 4.25
CA VAL A 43 18.71 2.87 4.22
C VAL A 43 17.85 3.57 3.15
N ARG A 44 17.58 2.89 2.00
CA ARG A 44 16.90 3.50 0.85
C ARG A 44 15.38 3.44 0.89
N SER A 45 14.82 2.75 1.88
CA SER A 45 13.39 2.51 2.00
C SER A 45 12.61 3.72 2.51
N TRP A 46 11.32 3.77 2.23
CA TRP A 46 10.42 4.77 2.80
C TRP A 46 10.25 4.64 4.32
N PRO A 47 10.07 3.41 4.87
CA PRO A 47 10.04 3.23 6.32
C PRO A 47 11.31 3.75 7.01
N ALA A 48 12.49 3.64 6.38
CA ALA A 48 13.74 4.16 6.95
C ALA A 48 13.73 5.69 7.06
N LYS A 49 13.33 6.37 5.98
CA LYS A 49 13.21 7.84 5.98
C LYS A 49 12.21 8.31 7.02
N HIS A 50 11.06 7.64 7.11
CA HIS A 50 10.03 7.95 8.10
C HIS A 50 10.52 7.69 9.52
N ALA A 51 11.25 6.58 9.76
CA ALA A 51 11.85 6.25 11.05
C ALA A 51 12.85 7.32 11.51
N VAL A 52 13.79 7.72 10.64
CA VAL A 52 14.77 8.79 10.98
C VAL A 52 14.07 10.08 11.35
N ALA A 53 13.15 10.56 10.50
CA ALA A 53 12.43 11.80 10.74
C ALA A 53 11.62 11.77 12.05
N GLY A 54 10.94 10.64 12.33
CA GLY A 54 10.17 10.46 13.55
C GLY A 54 11.03 10.35 14.81
N LEU A 55 12.12 9.59 14.78
CA LEU A 55 13.05 9.47 15.90
C LEU A 55 13.66 10.83 16.26
N ARG A 56 14.04 11.61 15.27
CA ARG A 56 14.58 12.97 15.50
C ARG A 56 13.57 13.91 16.14
N ARG A 57 12.29 13.82 15.77
CA ARG A 57 11.22 14.57 16.47
C ARG A 57 11.09 14.20 17.94
N LEU A 58 11.45 12.97 18.31
CA LEU A 58 11.52 12.50 19.69
C LEU A 58 12.85 12.84 20.38
N GLY A 59 13.77 13.52 19.70
CA GLY A 59 15.12 13.83 20.22
C GLY A 59 16.05 12.61 20.21
N ILE A 60 15.75 11.58 19.43
CA ILE A 60 16.53 10.34 19.34
C ILE A 60 17.26 10.33 17.99
N GLU A 61 18.59 10.25 18.03
CA GLU A 61 19.40 10.04 16.82
C GLU A 61 19.69 8.54 16.65
N PRO A 62 19.42 7.94 15.48
CA PRO A 62 19.81 6.56 15.21
C PRO A 62 21.32 6.37 15.33
N LYS A 63 21.77 5.25 15.92
CA LYS A 63 23.19 4.93 16.09
C LYS A 63 23.91 4.71 14.77
N ALA A 64 23.24 4.01 13.86
CA ALA A 64 23.71 3.70 12.51
C ALA A 64 22.56 3.25 11.62
N PHE A 65 22.80 3.24 10.33
CA PHE A 65 22.13 2.31 9.40
C PHE A 65 22.96 1.03 9.28
N ALA A 66 22.28 -0.10 9.06
CA ALA A 66 22.87 -1.32 8.54
C ALA A 66 22.27 -1.57 7.14
N ASP A 67 23.09 -1.99 6.17
CA ASP A 67 22.61 -2.28 4.82
C ASP A 67 23.45 -3.39 4.17
N ASN A 68 22.82 -4.23 3.34
CA ASN A 68 23.48 -5.29 2.61
C ASN A 68 24.20 -4.82 1.33
N ASP A 69 23.96 -3.57 0.90
CA ASP A 69 24.61 -3.00 -0.28
C ASP A 69 26.03 -2.50 0.07
N PRO A 70 27.10 -3.20 -0.36
CA PRO A 70 28.47 -2.82 -0.03
C PRO A 70 28.88 -1.46 -0.61
N THR A 71 28.18 -0.96 -1.63
CA THR A 71 28.47 0.34 -2.23
C THR A 71 28.11 1.51 -1.32
N LEU A 72 27.32 1.25 -0.27
CA LEU A 72 26.87 2.25 0.70
C LEU A 72 27.73 2.26 1.97
N TRP A 73 28.49 1.20 2.23
CA TRP A 73 29.22 1.05 3.50
C TRP A 73 30.19 2.20 3.77
N HIS A 74 30.28 2.58 5.03
CA HIS A 74 31.11 3.66 5.55
C HIS A 74 30.80 5.05 4.97
N THR A 75 29.68 5.17 4.24
CA THR A 75 29.12 6.47 3.83
C THR A 75 28.10 6.98 4.86
N ARG A 76 27.46 8.12 4.58
CA ARG A 76 26.41 8.69 5.42
C ARG A 76 25.19 9.05 4.59
N VAL A 77 24.01 8.81 5.16
CA VAL A 77 22.74 9.35 4.67
C VAL A 77 22.10 10.12 5.82
N ASP A 78 21.69 11.38 5.56
CA ASP A 78 21.13 12.28 6.57
C ASP A 78 22.03 12.41 7.84
N GLY A 79 23.34 12.36 7.68
CA GLY A 79 24.30 12.43 8.77
C GLY A 79 24.54 11.13 9.54
N VAL A 80 23.71 10.09 9.33
CA VAL A 80 23.84 8.79 9.98
C VAL A 80 24.77 7.86 9.18
N HIS A 81 25.71 7.20 9.86
CA HIS A 81 26.64 6.25 9.22
C HIS A 81 25.94 4.99 8.73
N ILE A 82 26.37 4.46 7.58
CA ILE A 82 25.95 3.17 7.04
C ILE A 82 27.07 2.18 7.28
N LEU A 83 26.76 1.05 7.94
CA LEU A 83 27.68 0.01 8.31
C LEU A 83 27.33 -1.32 7.64
N PRO A 84 28.34 -2.20 7.39
CA PRO A 84 28.06 -3.60 7.15
C PRO A 84 27.25 -4.20 8.29
N PRO A 85 26.32 -5.14 8.04
CA PRO A 85 25.50 -5.74 9.10
C PRO A 85 26.31 -6.35 10.25
N GLU A 86 27.41 -7.05 9.94
CA GLU A 86 28.28 -7.68 10.92
C GLU A 86 28.94 -6.64 11.84
N GLU A 87 29.39 -5.52 11.28
CA GLU A 87 30.00 -4.43 12.04
C GLU A 87 28.93 -3.73 12.92
N ALA A 88 27.75 -3.48 12.37
CA ALA A 88 26.65 -2.89 13.12
C ALA A 88 26.24 -3.76 14.32
N VAL A 89 26.15 -5.09 14.13
CA VAL A 89 25.84 -6.04 15.21
C VAL A 89 26.99 -6.11 16.22
N ALA A 90 28.24 -6.13 15.79
CA ALA A 90 29.40 -6.14 16.70
C ALA A 90 29.45 -4.89 17.58
N LEU A 91 29.13 -3.71 17.03
CA LEU A 91 29.17 -2.45 17.74
C LEU A 91 27.93 -2.23 18.64
N PHE A 92 26.74 -2.58 18.16
CA PHE A 92 25.47 -2.15 18.76
C PHE A 92 24.51 -3.29 19.12
N GLY A 93 24.82 -4.56 18.80
CA GLY A 93 23.87 -5.66 18.96
C GLY A 93 23.32 -5.85 20.38
N LYS A 94 24.08 -5.48 21.40
CA LYS A 94 23.64 -5.52 22.81
C LYS A 94 23.04 -4.20 23.32
N GLU A 95 23.34 -3.09 22.66
CA GLU A 95 23.08 -1.72 23.14
C GLU A 95 21.97 -1.01 22.36
N ALA A 96 21.44 -1.64 21.29
CA ALA A 96 20.41 -1.04 20.48
C ALA A 96 19.37 -2.07 20.03
N VAL A 97 18.18 -1.59 19.68
CA VAL A 97 17.16 -2.33 18.94
C VAL A 97 17.43 -2.16 17.45
N PHE A 98 17.57 -3.26 16.74
CA PHE A 98 17.65 -3.28 15.28
C PHE A 98 16.24 -3.23 14.69
N VAL A 99 15.94 -2.18 13.95
CA VAL A 99 14.65 -1.97 13.30
C VAL A 99 14.80 -2.27 11.82
N ILE A 100 14.14 -3.30 11.36
CA ILE A 100 14.06 -3.64 9.93
C ILE A 100 13.10 -2.64 9.27
N THR A 101 13.62 -1.80 8.39
CA THR A 101 12.90 -0.72 7.72
C THR A 101 12.60 -1.01 6.24
N ILE A 102 12.51 -2.28 5.87
CA ILE A 102 12.12 -2.75 4.55
C ILE A 102 10.83 -3.58 4.64
N TYR A 103 9.98 -3.54 3.59
CA TYR A 103 8.69 -4.24 3.60
C TYR A 103 8.86 -5.76 3.59
N ASN A 104 9.74 -6.31 2.76
CA ASN A 104 10.05 -7.75 2.70
C ASN A 104 11.26 -8.05 3.59
N GLY A 105 11.05 -8.06 4.90
CA GLY A 105 12.11 -8.06 5.92
C GLY A 105 12.49 -9.42 6.51
N SER A 106 11.82 -10.51 6.13
CA SER A 106 12.02 -11.84 6.73
C SER A 106 13.46 -12.36 6.57
N SER A 107 14.05 -12.16 5.38
CA SER A 107 15.44 -12.57 5.10
C SER A 107 16.45 -11.79 5.95
N VAL A 108 16.22 -10.50 6.18
CA VAL A 108 17.06 -9.66 7.06
C VAL A 108 16.89 -10.07 8.52
N ARG A 109 15.67 -10.39 8.94
CA ARG A 109 15.40 -10.89 10.29
C ARG A 109 16.17 -12.19 10.56
N GLU A 110 16.14 -13.13 9.61
CA GLU A 110 16.89 -14.38 9.70
C GLU A 110 18.41 -14.13 9.67
N GLN A 111 18.89 -13.19 8.86
CA GLN A 111 20.29 -12.76 8.84
C GLN A 111 20.74 -12.26 10.22
N LEU A 112 20.00 -11.34 10.83
CA LEU A 112 20.31 -10.79 12.15
C LEU A 112 20.21 -11.85 13.25
N ARG A 113 19.27 -12.81 13.16
CA ARG A 113 19.16 -13.95 14.09
C ARG A 113 20.41 -14.85 14.03
N ARG A 114 20.96 -15.10 12.83
CA ARG A 114 22.22 -15.90 12.68
C ARG A 114 23.44 -15.17 13.22
N MET A 115 23.39 -13.85 13.35
CA MET A 115 24.42 -13.04 13.98
C MET A 115 24.23 -12.87 15.50
N ASP A 116 23.30 -13.65 16.11
CA ASP A 116 22.96 -13.57 17.53
C ASP A 116 22.55 -12.14 17.99
N CYS A 117 21.91 -11.36 17.10
CA CYS A 117 21.36 -10.06 17.44
C CYS A 117 20.09 -10.23 18.25
N PRO A 118 20.05 -9.87 19.55
CA PRO A 118 18.96 -10.27 20.44
C PRO A 118 17.69 -9.41 20.34
N LYS A 119 17.80 -8.18 19.83
CA LYS A 119 16.73 -7.19 19.83
C LYS A 119 16.44 -6.72 18.41
N VAL A 120 15.59 -7.46 17.70
CA VAL A 120 15.21 -7.18 16.32
C VAL A 120 13.70 -7.00 16.22
N VAL A 121 13.26 -5.91 15.62
CA VAL A 121 11.85 -5.61 15.34
C VAL A 121 11.68 -5.10 13.90
N SER A 122 10.48 -5.22 13.36
CA SER A 122 10.07 -4.52 12.15
C SER A 122 9.69 -3.06 12.45
N PHE A 123 9.68 -2.21 11.42
CA PHE A 123 9.38 -0.78 11.56
C PHE A 123 7.98 -0.50 12.12
N ASP A 124 7.02 -1.35 11.85
CA ASP A 124 5.65 -1.28 12.37
C ASP A 124 5.62 -1.34 13.91
N LYS A 125 6.46 -2.18 14.54
CA LYS A 125 6.60 -2.21 16.01
C LYS A 125 7.22 -0.92 16.56
N LEU A 126 8.19 -0.33 15.88
CA LEU A 126 8.71 0.99 16.22
C LEU A 126 7.59 2.05 16.15
N PHE A 127 6.80 2.02 15.05
CA PHE A 127 5.77 3.03 14.80
C PHE A 127 4.62 2.94 15.82
N HIS A 128 4.19 1.74 16.19
CA HIS A 128 3.19 1.54 17.23
C HIS A 128 3.73 1.77 18.65
N GLY A 129 5.04 1.69 18.84
CA GLY A 129 5.68 2.08 20.11
C GLY A 129 5.59 3.58 20.38
N PHE A 130 5.56 4.40 19.32
CA PHE A 130 5.43 5.86 19.38
C PHE A 130 4.32 6.37 18.44
N PRO A 131 3.06 5.96 18.63
CA PRO A 131 2.00 6.15 17.64
C PRO A 131 1.71 7.63 17.33
N ALA A 132 1.83 8.52 18.31
CA ALA A 132 1.62 9.96 18.11
C ALA A 132 2.65 10.59 17.14
N THR A 133 3.79 9.95 16.96
CA THR A 133 4.88 10.44 16.09
C THR A 133 4.85 9.81 14.71
N PHE A 134 4.49 8.53 14.62
CA PHE A 134 4.67 7.74 13.41
C PHE A 134 3.37 7.36 12.68
N LEU A 135 2.24 7.32 13.39
CA LEU A 135 0.98 6.88 12.79
C LEU A 135 0.04 8.07 12.47
N PRO A 136 -0.80 7.96 11.43
CA PRO A 136 -0.89 6.83 10.49
C PRO A 136 0.30 6.77 9.52
N TYR A 137 0.64 5.56 9.05
CA TYR A 137 1.64 5.33 8.02
C TYR A 137 1.15 4.26 7.04
N LEU A 138 0.80 4.61 5.82
CA LEU A 138 0.09 3.72 4.89
C LEU A 138 -1.10 3.03 5.60
N GLY A 139 -1.30 1.73 5.38
CA GLY A 139 -2.32 0.93 6.07
C GLY A 139 -2.10 0.73 7.57
N LEU A 140 -0.97 1.15 8.13
CA LEU A 140 -0.75 1.11 9.57
C LEU A 140 -1.40 2.31 10.26
N ASP A 141 -2.27 2.03 11.21
CA ASP A 141 -2.88 3.04 12.08
C ASP A 141 -3.15 2.45 13.47
N VAL A 142 -3.55 3.30 14.40
CA VAL A 142 -3.95 2.82 15.73
C VAL A 142 -5.13 1.85 15.62
N PRO A 143 -5.10 0.70 16.33
CA PRO A 143 -6.13 -0.35 16.17
C PRO A 143 -7.55 0.09 16.52
N SER A 144 -7.72 1.23 17.21
CA SER A 144 -9.04 1.73 17.59
C SER A 144 -10.01 1.93 16.42
N GLY A 145 -9.51 2.17 15.19
CA GLY A 145 -10.31 2.27 13.97
C GLY A 145 -11.08 0.99 13.67
N ILE A 146 -10.40 -0.16 13.77
CA ILE A 146 -10.98 -1.50 13.55
C ILE A 146 -12.15 -1.76 14.52
N PHE A 147 -11.96 -1.46 15.81
CA PHE A 147 -12.98 -1.69 16.83
C PHE A 147 -14.17 -0.73 16.69
N LYS A 148 -13.94 0.54 16.36
CA LYS A 148 -14.99 1.53 16.15
C LYS A 148 -15.89 1.20 14.97
N GLN A 149 -15.36 0.54 13.94
CA GLN A 149 -16.07 0.17 12.72
C GLN A 149 -16.35 -1.34 12.66
N ALA A 150 -16.45 -2.01 13.81
CA ALA A 150 -16.61 -3.47 13.90
C ALA A 150 -17.80 -4.04 13.09
N SER A 151 -18.87 -3.27 12.91
CA SER A 151 -20.01 -3.64 12.05
C SER A 151 -19.58 -3.76 10.58
N ASP A 152 -18.90 -2.74 10.07
CA ASP A 152 -18.42 -2.72 8.68
C ASP A 152 -17.34 -3.77 8.45
N VAL A 153 -16.44 -3.94 9.43
CA VAL A 153 -15.40 -4.98 9.42
C VAL A 153 -16.02 -6.38 9.31
N ARG A 154 -17.10 -6.67 10.07
CA ARG A 154 -17.84 -7.94 9.93
C ARG A 154 -18.55 -8.05 8.58
N GLY A 155 -19.19 -6.96 8.14
CA GLY A 155 -19.87 -6.91 6.84
C GLY A 155 -18.93 -7.22 5.68
N ALA A 156 -17.70 -6.71 5.73
CA ALA A 156 -16.71 -6.93 4.69
C ALA A 156 -16.21 -8.39 4.62
N LEU A 157 -16.22 -9.15 5.72
CA LEU A 157 -15.90 -10.58 5.65
C LEU A 157 -16.86 -11.34 4.73
N ALA A 158 -18.13 -10.97 4.74
CA ALA A 158 -19.18 -11.68 3.99
C ALA A 158 -19.14 -11.41 2.47
N VAL A 159 -18.46 -10.35 2.01
CA VAL A 159 -18.43 -10.01 0.58
C VAL A 159 -17.34 -10.73 -0.21
N TRP A 160 -16.39 -11.37 0.45
CA TRP A 160 -15.33 -12.12 -0.21
C TRP A 160 -15.82 -13.46 -0.74
N ASP A 161 -15.52 -13.77 -1.98
CA ASP A 161 -16.08 -14.92 -2.68
C ASP A 161 -15.31 -16.23 -2.47
N ASP A 162 -14.03 -16.18 -2.02
CA ASP A 162 -13.27 -17.41 -1.72
C ASP A 162 -12.70 -17.44 -0.29
N GLU A 163 -12.32 -18.64 0.15
CA GLU A 163 -11.78 -18.86 1.49
C GLU A 163 -10.40 -18.20 1.67
N LEU A 164 -9.58 -18.17 0.61
CA LEU A 164 -8.26 -17.54 0.65
C LEU A 164 -8.39 -16.04 0.97
N SER A 165 -9.35 -15.35 0.35
CA SER A 165 -9.63 -13.94 0.62
C SER A 165 -10.12 -13.70 2.05
N ARG A 166 -10.98 -14.58 2.57
CA ARG A 166 -11.49 -14.49 3.95
C ARG A 166 -10.37 -14.70 4.97
N GLU A 167 -9.52 -15.71 4.73
CA GLU A 167 -8.35 -15.98 5.58
C GLU A 167 -7.36 -14.81 5.56
N GLU A 168 -7.02 -14.28 4.39
CA GLU A 168 -6.15 -13.12 4.23
C GLU A 168 -6.74 -11.89 4.94
N TYR A 169 -8.04 -11.63 4.78
CA TYR A 169 -8.74 -10.50 5.40
C TYR A 169 -8.64 -10.54 6.93
N VAL A 170 -8.97 -11.69 7.55
CA VAL A 170 -8.90 -11.84 9.02
C VAL A 170 -7.45 -11.84 9.51
N ALA A 171 -6.52 -12.38 8.73
CA ALA A 171 -5.10 -12.36 9.06
C ALA A 171 -4.55 -10.92 9.07
N GLN A 172 -4.91 -10.09 8.09
CA GLN A 172 -4.49 -8.68 8.05
C GLN A 172 -5.08 -7.85 9.20
N LEU A 173 -6.34 -8.08 9.57
CA LEU A 173 -6.94 -7.46 10.76
C LEU A 173 -6.22 -7.90 12.04
N THR A 174 -5.88 -9.21 12.12
CA THR A 174 -5.12 -9.76 13.25
C THR A 174 -3.74 -9.12 13.34
N TYR A 175 -3.05 -9.00 12.20
CA TYR A 175 -1.76 -8.30 12.12
C TYR A 175 -1.87 -6.85 12.56
N GLY A 176 -2.87 -6.09 12.09
CA GLY A 176 -3.09 -4.69 12.49
C GLY A 176 -3.36 -4.50 13.99
N ILE A 177 -3.78 -5.56 14.70
CA ILE A 177 -4.05 -5.54 16.13
C ILE A 177 -2.87 -6.09 16.97
N SER A 178 -2.09 -7.04 16.43
CA SER A 178 -1.04 -7.76 17.18
C SER A 178 0.37 -7.41 16.74
N LEU A 179 0.59 -6.96 15.53
CA LEU A 179 1.88 -6.83 14.83
C LEU A 179 2.68 -8.15 14.83
N ASP A 180 1.96 -9.26 14.81
CA ASP A 180 2.52 -10.60 14.69
C ASP A 180 2.40 -11.05 13.23
N ASP A 181 3.50 -11.01 12.49
CA ASP A 181 3.58 -11.39 11.08
C ASP A 181 3.38 -12.91 10.86
N THR A 182 3.51 -13.72 11.91
CA THR A 182 3.26 -15.17 11.79
C THR A 182 1.79 -15.52 11.55
N CYS A 183 0.87 -14.59 11.80
CA CYS A 183 -0.55 -14.77 11.50
C CYS A 183 -0.89 -14.61 10.02
N LEU A 184 0.00 -14.02 9.23
CA LEU A 184 -0.22 -13.77 7.80
C LEU A 184 0.07 -15.03 6.98
N PRO A 185 -0.82 -15.42 6.05
CA PRO A 185 -0.53 -16.47 5.07
C PRO A 185 0.71 -16.13 4.23
N SER A 186 1.23 -17.10 3.51
CA SER A 186 2.24 -16.81 2.48
C SER A 186 1.68 -15.86 1.42
N PRO A 187 2.44 -14.85 0.98
CA PRO A 187 1.97 -13.95 -0.08
C PRO A 187 1.79 -14.71 -1.41
N SER A 188 0.92 -14.19 -2.27
CA SER A 188 0.77 -14.63 -3.65
C SER A 188 2.03 -14.28 -4.47
N ASP A 189 2.14 -14.85 -5.68
CA ASP A 189 3.28 -14.60 -6.57
C ASP A 189 3.31 -13.12 -6.99
N PRO A 190 4.36 -12.35 -6.65
CA PRO A 190 4.43 -10.92 -6.96
C PRO A 190 4.46 -10.61 -8.47
N ASN A 191 4.80 -11.58 -9.33
CA ASN A 191 4.73 -11.41 -10.78
C ASN A 191 3.29 -11.30 -11.30
N HIS A 192 2.30 -11.65 -10.48
CA HIS A 192 0.87 -11.60 -10.81
C HIS A 192 0.14 -10.42 -10.15
N THR A 193 0.86 -9.51 -9.49
CA THR A 193 0.26 -8.29 -8.93
C THR A 193 -0.51 -7.53 -10.02
N TYR A 194 -1.75 -7.19 -9.74
CA TYR A 194 -2.76 -6.61 -10.62
C TYR A 194 -3.29 -7.50 -11.75
N PHE A 195 -2.59 -8.55 -12.19
CA PHE A 195 -2.98 -9.39 -13.32
C PHE A 195 -2.98 -10.90 -12.96
N PRO A 196 -3.74 -11.33 -11.94
CA PRO A 196 -3.76 -12.73 -11.49
C PRO A 196 -4.48 -13.62 -12.52
N PRO A 197 -3.75 -14.53 -13.20
CA PRO A 197 -4.33 -15.34 -14.27
C PRO A 197 -5.35 -16.36 -13.77
N GLU A 198 -5.28 -16.71 -12.48
CA GLU A 198 -6.23 -17.62 -11.84
C GLU A 198 -7.58 -16.96 -11.53
N LEU A 199 -7.65 -15.63 -11.45
CA LEU A 199 -8.87 -14.91 -11.11
C LEU A 199 -9.59 -14.37 -12.35
N ALA A 200 -8.88 -13.77 -13.31
CA ALA A 200 -9.49 -13.10 -14.45
C ALA A 200 -9.00 -13.65 -15.80
N THR A 201 -9.90 -13.77 -16.76
CA THR A 201 -9.56 -14.14 -18.14
C THR A 201 -8.99 -12.94 -18.90
N LYS A 202 -7.99 -13.20 -19.76
CA LYS A 202 -7.46 -12.20 -20.69
C LYS A 202 -8.48 -11.89 -21.80
N ASN A 203 -8.50 -10.62 -22.21
CA ASN A 203 -9.24 -10.20 -23.38
C ASN A 203 -8.28 -9.53 -24.36
N ALA A 204 -8.25 -9.99 -25.61
CA ALA A 204 -7.36 -9.43 -26.64
C ALA A 204 -7.77 -8.02 -27.11
N ASP A 205 -9.00 -7.60 -26.81
CA ASP A 205 -9.54 -6.27 -27.14
C ASP A 205 -9.72 -5.40 -25.88
N GLU A 206 -8.79 -5.54 -24.90
CA GLU A 206 -8.86 -4.86 -23.61
C GLU A 206 -8.62 -3.36 -23.75
N THR A 207 -9.49 -2.54 -23.17
CA THR A 207 -9.20 -1.15 -22.81
C THR A 207 -8.74 -1.12 -21.36
N PHE A 208 -7.42 -1.03 -21.18
CA PHE A 208 -6.78 -0.99 -19.85
C PHE A 208 -6.67 0.46 -19.35
N VAL A 209 -7.11 0.69 -18.12
CA VAL A 209 -6.96 1.98 -17.43
C VAL A 209 -6.01 1.81 -16.25
N ASP A 210 -4.94 2.59 -16.22
CA ASP A 210 -3.94 2.62 -15.16
C ASP A 210 -4.05 3.92 -14.37
N CYS A 211 -4.58 3.84 -13.16
CA CYS A 211 -4.65 4.96 -12.23
C CYS A 211 -3.47 4.89 -11.26
N GLY A 212 -2.56 5.88 -11.34
CA GLY A 212 -1.27 5.89 -10.67
C GLY A 212 -0.22 5.12 -11.49
N ALA A 213 0.06 5.63 -12.70
CA ALA A 213 0.91 4.93 -13.66
C ALA A 213 2.42 5.11 -13.40
N PHE A 214 2.80 5.96 -12.43
CA PHE A 214 4.17 6.20 -11.99
C PHE A 214 5.14 6.43 -13.18
N ASP A 215 6.09 5.54 -13.39
CA ASP A 215 7.04 5.57 -14.51
C ASP A 215 6.70 4.58 -15.64
N GLY A 216 5.50 3.98 -15.58
CA GLY A 216 5.01 2.99 -16.54
C GLY A 216 5.34 1.54 -16.16
N ASP A 217 5.68 1.27 -14.91
CA ASP A 217 5.96 -0.10 -14.40
C ASP A 217 4.77 -1.04 -14.57
N THR A 218 3.56 -0.59 -14.22
CA THR A 218 2.33 -1.37 -14.44
C THR A 218 2.04 -1.57 -15.93
N ILE A 219 2.29 -0.57 -16.78
CA ILE A 219 2.15 -0.72 -18.23
C ILE A 219 3.12 -1.79 -18.77
N ARG A 220 4.37 -1.84 -18.27
CA ARG A 220 5.33 -2.91 -18.62
C ARG A 220 4.77 -4.29 -18.27
N GLY A 221 4.31 -4.47 -17.03
CA GLY A 221 3.69 -5.72 -16.58
C GLY A 221 2.44 -6.09 -17.38
N TYR A 222 1.60 -5.10 -17.71
CA TYR A 222 0.42 -5.33 -18.53
C TYR A 222 0.76 -5.78 -19.95
N LEU A 223 1.76 -5.17 -20.60
CA LEU A 223 2.21 -5.57 -21.94
C LEU A 223 2.76 -6.99 -21.98
N GLU A 224 3.46 -7.41 -20.92
CA GLU A 224 3.90 -8.81 -20.75
C GLU A 224 2.69 -9.74 -20.52
N TYR A 225 1.76 -9.35 -19.64
CA TYR A 225 0.53 -10.10 -19.36
C TYR A 225 -0.30 -10.34 -20.62
N CYS A 226 -0.59 -9.30 -21.41
CA CYS A 226 -1.44 -9.40 -22.61
C CYS A 226 -0.68 -9.86 -23.87
N GLY A 227 0.65 -10.00 -23.83
CA GLY A 227 1.48 -10.32 -25.00
C GLY A 227 1.40 -9.24 -26.10
N GLY A 228 1.15 -8.00 -25.72
CA GLY A 228 0.98 -6.87 -26.66
C GLY A 228 -0.36 -6.83 -27.40
N MET A 229 -1.30 -7.70 -27.04
CA MET A 229 -2.66 -7.74 -27.61
C MET A 229 -3.63 -6.97 -26.71
N PHE A 230 -4.03 -5.78 -27.14
CA PHE A 230 -4.98 -4.92 -26.44
C PHE A 230 -5.54 -3.85 -27.42
N HIS A 231 -6.69 -3.29 -27.06
CA HIS A 231 -7.30 -2.19 -27.80
C HIS A 231 -6.59 -0.86 -27.49
N ARG A 232 -6.59 -0.47 -26.20
CA ARG A 232 -6.06 0.82 -25.74
C ARG A 232 -5.56 0.76 -24.31
N ILE A 233 -4.58 1.60 -23.98
CA ILE A 233 -4.16 1.91 -22.61
C ILE A 233 -4.43 3.39 -22.36
N ILE A 234 -5.04 3.72 -21.19
CA ILE A 234 -5.23 5.09 -20.71
C ILE A 234 -4.61 5.16 -19.32
N ALA A 235 -3.55 5.96 -19.18
CA ALA A 235 -2.79 6.04 -17.93
C ALA A 235 -2.87 7.45 -17.32
N PHE A 236 -3.06 7.50 -16.01
CA PHE A 236 -3.13 8.74 -15.23
C PHE A 236 -1.98 8.77 -14.23
N GLU A 237 -1.19 9.84 -14.27
CA GLU A 237 -0.11 10.10 -13.31
C GLU A 237 -0.06 11.59 -13.00
N PRO A 238 -0.34 12.01 -11.75
CA PRO A 238 -0.39 13.42 -11.41
C PRO A 238 0.98 14.07 -11.15
N ASP A 239 1.98 13.32 -10.64
CA ASP A 239 3.30 13.87 -10.33
C ASP A 239 4.07 14.22 -11.62
N PRO A 240 4.49 15.47 -11.82
CA PRO A 240 5.19 15.86 -13.06
C PRO A 240 6.49 15.11 -13.30
N GLY A 241 7.22 14.78 -12.23
CA GLY A 241 8.48 14.05 -12.35
C GLY A 241 8.27 12.59 -12.75
N ASN A 242 7.24 11.95 -12.20
CA ASN A 242 6.81 10.61 -12.59
C ASN A 242 6.26 10.63 -14.02
N PHE A 243 5.40 11.61 -14.33
CA PHE A 243 4.82 11.77 -15.67
C PHE A 243 5.88 11.91 -16.76
N LEU A 244 6.94 12.68 -16.54
CA LEU A 244 8.06 12.78 -17.48
C LEU A 244 8.77 11.43 -17.69
N ARG A 245 8.90 10.60 -16.65
CA ARG A 245 9.45 9.24 -16.77
C ARG A 245 8.51 8.32 -17.54
N LEU A 246 7.21 8.43 -17.27
CA LEU A 246 6.16 7.72 -18.03
C LEU A 246 6.19 8.09 -19.53
N GLU A 247 6.27 9.39 -19.85
CA GLU A 247 6.40 9.87 -21.25
C GLU A 247 7.66 9.28 -21.91
N ALA A 248 8.80 9.33 -21.20
CA ALA A 248 10.05 8.78 -21.72
C ALA A 248 9.92 7.26 -21.98
N TYR A 249 9.30 6.50 -21.07
CA TYR A 249 9.06 5.08 -21.26
C TYR A 249 8.14 4.81 -22.46
N VAL A 250 6.99 5.48 -22.56
CA VAL A 250 6.04 5.30 -23.67
C VAL A 250 6.69 5.63 -25.01
N ALA A 251 7.58 6.62 -25.05
CA ALA A 251 8.35 6.96 -26.26
C ALA A 251 9.26 5.83 -26.75
N THR A 252 9.70 4.92 -25.86
CA THR A 252 10.53 3.74 -26.23
C THR A 252 9.74 2.62 -26.86
N LEU A 253 8.41 2.61 -26.72
CA LEU A 253 7.56 1.53 -27.23
C LEU A 253 7.57 1.52 -28.78
N PRO A 254 7.43 0.32 -29.39
CA PRO A 254 7.18 0.22 -30.83
C PRO A 254 6.00 1.08 -31.25
N ARG A 255 6.07 1.67 -32.43
CA ARG A 255 5.03 2.60 -32.93
C ARG A 255 3.61 2.02 -32.86
N SER A 256 3.45 0.76 -33.21
CA SER A 256 2.16 0.05 -33.19
C SER A 256 1.53 -0.08 -31.78
N LEU A 257 2.35 -0.14 -30.73
CA LEU A 257 1.90 -0.15 -29.33
C LEU A 257 1.70 1.28 -28.84
N ARG A 258 2.68 2.17 -29.11
CA ARG A 258 2.65 3.55 -28.63
C ARG A 258 1.42 4.33 -29.08
N GLU A 259 0.97 4.13 -30.33
CA GLU A 259 -0.23 4.79 -30.88
C GLU A 259 -1.52 4.40 -30.17
N LYS A 260 -1.50 3.30 -29.38
CA LYS A 260 -2.62 2.84 -28.56
C LYS A 260 -2.56 3.30 -27.10
N VAL A 261 -1.48 4.00 -26.69
CA VAL A 261 -1.27 4.45 -25.31
C VAL A 261 -1.57 5.94 -25.21
N VAL A 262 -2.50 6.29 -24.33
CA VAL A 262 -2.85 7.67 -23.97
C VAL A 262 -2.44 7.92 -22.54
N ILE A 263 -1.56 8.89 -22.29
CA ILE A 263 -1.14 9.29 -20.96
C ILE A 263 -1.72 10.66 -20.61
N ARG A 264 -2.10 10.86 -19.35
CA ARG A 264 -2.72 12.09 -18.83
C ARG A 264 -2.09 12.51 -17.53
N GLN A 265 -1.58 13.72 -17.46
CA GLN A 265 -1.08 14.31 -16.22
C GLN A 265 -2.27 14.80 -15.37
N ALA A 266 -2.87 13.91 -14.62
CA ALA A 266 -4.03 14.20 -13.78
C ALA A 266 -4.13 13.21 -12.62
N ALA A 267 -4.68 13.66 -11.49
CA ALA A 267 -5.10 12.80 -10.40
C ALA A 267 -6.51 12.26 -10.66
N VAL A 268 -6.74 10.99 -10.34
CA VAL A 268 -8.10 10.42 -10.36
C VAL A 268 -8.79 10.72 -9.03
N THR A 269 -9.99 11.32 -9.10
CA THR A 269 -10.70 11.84 -7.93
C THR A 269 -12.21 11.63 -8.05
N ARG A 270 -12.95 11.90 -6.98
CA ARG A 270 -14.41 11.80 -6.94
C ARG A 270 -15.12 12.76 -7.90
N GLN A 271 -14.56 13.96 -8.09
CA GLN A 271 -15.17 15.02 -8.90
C GLN A 271 -14.09 15.83 -9.61
N ARG A 272 -14.46 16.48 -10.71
CA ARG A 272 -13.53 17.38 -11.40
C ARG A 272 -13.18 18.57 -10.50
N GLN A 273 -11.91 18.73 -10.17
CA GLN A 273 -11.43 19.78 -9.25
C GLN A 273 -9.92 20.01 -9.44
N LYS A 274 -9.39 21.07 -8.82
CA LYS A 274 -7.93 21.16 -8.61
C LYS A 274 -7.57 20.49 -7.30
N VAL A 275 -6.48 19.75 -7.29
CA VAL A 275 -5.93 19.12 -6.08
C VAL A 275 -4.50 19.58 -5.85
N PHE A 276 -4.08 19.62 -4.59
CA PHE A 276 -2.71 19.92 -4.21
C PHE A 276 -2.01 18.60 -3.93
N LEU A 277 -0.91 18.40 -4.62
CA LEU A 277 -0.08 17.21 -4.52
C LEU A 277 1.21 17.56 -3.76
N ASP A 278 1.56 16.75 -2.77
CA ASP A 278 2.88 16.77 -2.18
C ASP A 278 3.81 15.93 -3.06
N VAL A 279 4.72 16.62 -3.75
CA VAL A 279 5.58 16.00 -4.75
C VAL A 279 6.81 15.43 -4.08
N THR A 280 6.89 14.12 -4.05
CA THR A 280 8.07 13.40 -3.55
C THR A 280 9.03 13.00 -4.66
N GLY A 281 8.58 13.00 -5.91
CA GLY A 281 9.31 12.49 -7.09
C GLY A 281 9.50 10.97 -7.07
N SER A 282 8.66 10.28 -6.33
CA SER A 282 8.61 8.83 -6.17
C SER A 282 7.17 8.34 -6.30
N ALA A 283 6.94 7.04 -6.15
CA ALA A 283 5.60 6.46 -6.13
C ALA A 283 4.69 7.02 -5.02
N ALA A 284 5.25 7.60 -3.95
CA ALA A 284 4.52 8.04 -2.76
C ALA A 284 4.01 9.51 -2.82
N SER A 285 3.75 10.07 -4.00
CA SER A 285 3.17 11.42 -4.13
C SER A 285 1.67 11.40 -3.80
N THR A 286 1.25 12.13 -2.76
CA THR A 286 -0.12 12.06 -2.21
C THR A 286 -0.89 13.37 -2.38
N ILE A 287 -2.22 13.28 -2.53
CA ILE A 287 -3.12 14.43 -2.51
C ILE A 287 -3.23 14.97 -1.08
N GLN A 288 -2.92 16.26 -0.89
CA GLN A 288 -2.96 16.94 0.41
C GLN A 288 -4.30 17.60 0.70
N ARG A 289 -4.87 18.28 -0.28
CA ARG A 289 -6.14 19.01 -0.14
C ARG A 289 -6.79 19.23 -1.50
N THR A 290 -8.07 19.58 -1.47
CA THR A 290 -8.85 19.95 -2.64
C THR A 290 -9.29 21.41 -2.55
N ASP A 291 -9.40 22.11 -3.70
CA ASP A 291 -10.00 23.45 -3.79
C ASP A 291 -11.53 23.32 -3.77
N GLY A 292 -12.11 23.11 -2.62
CA GLY A 292 -13.56 23.04 -2.50
C GLY A 292 -14.00 23.27 -1.08
N SER A 293 -15.09 24.03 -0.90
CA SER A 293 -15.71 24.33 0.41
C SER A 293 -16.42 23.13 1.05
N GLY A 294 -16.06 21.93 0.66
CA GLY A 294 -16.57 20.69 1.25
C GLY A 294 -15.87 20.40 2.57
N THR A 295 -16.61 20.49 3.66
CA THR A 295 -16.16 20.33 5.04
C THR A 295 -15.80 18.89 5.45
N ASP A 296 -15.67 17.96 4.50
CA ASP A 296 -15.22 16.60 4.82
C ASP A 296 -13.70 16.53 4.82
N THR A 297 -13.09 17.03 5.89
CA THR A 297 -11.65 16.94 6.16
C THR A 297 -11.21 15.53 6.57
N SER A 298 -12.11 14.55 6.59
CA SER A 298 -11.82 13.16 6.97
C SER A 298 -10.93 12.43 5.94
N ASN A 299 -10.83 12.95 4.71
CA ASN A 299 -10.03 12.37 3.61
C ASN A 299 -8.69 13.08 3.39
N VAL A 300 -8.44 14.19 4.06
CA VAL A 300 -7.14 14.86 3.99
C VAL A 300 -6.23 14.21 5.02
N ARG A 301 -5.22 13.46 4.59
CA ARG A 301 -4.15 13.06 5.51
C ARG A 301 -3.66 14.32 6.22
N LYS A 302 -3.74 14.36 7.55
CA LYS A 302 -2.83 15.21 8.31
C LYS A 302 -1.46 14.64 8.03
N THR A 303 -0.72 15.27 7.12
CA THR A 303 0.62 14.84 6.80
C THR A 303 1.41 14.67 8.07
N THR A 304 1.84 13.44 8.31
CA THR A 304 3.13 13.28 8.96
C THR A 304 4.11 14.04 8.06
N PRO A 305 4.91 14.97 8.58
CA PRO A 305 5.87 15.70 7.76
C PRO A 305 6.88 14.67 7.23
N HIS A 306 6.60 14.18 6.03
CA HIS A 306 7.53 13.36 5.29
C HIS A 306 8.50 14.31 4.63
N THR A 307 9.77 14.16 4.96
CA THR A 307 10.93 14.64 4.20
C THR A 307 10.69 15.93 3.43
N GLU A 308 11.67 16.77 3.29
CA GLU A 308 11.64 18.01 2.53
C GLU A 308 10.72 17.89 1.32
N SER A 309 9.50 18.42 1.43
CA SER A 309 8.58 18.49 0.30
C SER A 309 9.29 19.32 -0.77
N LYS A 310 9.44 18.78 -1.97
CA LYS A 310 9.98 19.52 -3.10
C LYS A 310 9.05 20.68 -3.51
N GLY A 311 7.92 20.81 -2.82
CA GLY A 311 6.90 21.82 -2.99
C GLY A 311 5.52 21.21 -3.21
N GLU A 312 4.51 21.94 -2.79
CA GLU A 312 3.12 21.65 -3.07
C GLU A 312 2.83 22.13 -4.50
N ILE A 313 2.36 21.24 -5.38
CA ILE A 313 1.95 21.62 -6.72
C ILE A 313 0.44 21.42 -6.91
N ARG A 314 -0.13 22.22 -7.80
CA ARG A 314 -1.54 22.15 -8.15
C ARG A 314 -1.73 21.38 -9.47
N VAL A 315 -2.50 20.28 -9.42
CA VAL A 315 -2.79 19.44 -10.58
C VAL A 315 -4.28 19.30 -10.82
N ASP A 316 -4.66 18.86 -12.03
CA ASP A 316 -6.06 18.55 -12.35
C ASP A 316 -6.48 17.24 -11.68
N GLY A 317 -7.63 17.27 -10.99
CA GLY A 317 -8.36 16.08 -10.55
C GLY A 317 -9.51 15.81 -11.53
N VAL A 318 -9.63 14.56 -11.96
CA VAL A 318 -10.62 14.10 -12.94
C VAL A 318 -11.45 12.93 -12.40
N ARG A 319 -12.72 12.83 -12.82
CA ARG A 319 -13.54 11.63 -12.60
C ARG A 319 -13.25 10.61 -13.70
N LEU A 320 -13.17 9.34 -13.35
CA LEU A 320 -13.06 8.29 -14.38
C LEU A 320 -14.31 8.21 -15.23
N ASP A 321 -15.51 8.36 -14.68
CA ASP A 321 -16.77 8.38 -15.42
C ASP A 321 -16.79 9.39 -16.58
N ASP A 322 -16.03 10.48 -16.47
CA ASP A 322 -15.96 11.55 -17.49
C ASP A 322 -14.66 11.48 -18.32
N SER A 323 -13.77 10.53 -18.05
CA SER A 323 -12.39 10.57 -18.54
C SER A 323 -11.98 9.37 -19.39
N VAL A 324 -12.85 8.38 -19.50
CA VAL A 324 -12.67 7.18 -20.33
C VAL A 324 -13.71 7.17 -21.46
N PRO A 325 -13.52 6.41 -22.54
CA PRO A 325 -14.50 6.29 -23.62
C PRO A 325 -15.88 5.81 -23.16
N GLU A 326 -16.95 6.11 -23.92
CA GLU A 326 -18.34 5.73 -23.58
C GLU A 326 -18.55 4.21 -23.52
N ASP A 327 -17.80 3.43 -24.31
CA ASP A 327 -17.80 1.97 -24.25
C ASP A 327 -17.13 1.42 -22.98
N GLY A 328 -16.52 2.31 -22.19
CA GLY A 328 -15.92 2.01 -20.90
C GLY A 328 -14.57 1.31 -20.99
N PRO A 329 -13.87 1.20 -19.85
CA PRO A 329 -12.73 0.31 -19.72
C PRO A 329 -13.22 -1.13 -19.60
N SER A 330 -12.35 -2.09 -19.86
CA SER A 330 -12.59 -3.49 -19.56
C SER A 330 -11.69 -4.01 -18.44
N TYR A 331 -10.61 -3.29 -18.14
CA TYR A 331 -9.73 -3.53 -16.98
C TYR A 331 -9.26 -2.22 -16.37
N VAL A 332 -9.39 -2.06 -15.06
CA VAL A 332 -8.92 -0.87 -14.32
C VAL A 332 -7.99 -1.31 -13.18
N LYS A 333 -6.77 -0.81 -13.18
CA LYS A 333 -5.88 -0.85 -12.01
C LYS A 333 -5.94 0.50 -11.30
N MET A 334 -5.98 0.48 -9.98
CA MET A 334 -5.99 1.68 -9.15
C MET A 334 -5.03 1.52 -7.98
N ASP A 335 -3.98 2.32 -7.99
CA ASP A 335 -2.97 2.42 -6.95
C ASP A 335 -2.51 3.89 -6.89
N ILE A 336 -3.16 4.69 -6.04
CA ILE A 336 -3.11 6.17 -6.05
C ILE A 336 -2.91 6.76 -4.65
N GLU A 337 -2.14 6.03 -3.83
CA GLU A 337 -1.58 6.52 -2.59
C GLU A 337 -2.62 7.03 -1.56
N GLY A 338 -3.74 6.29 -1.44
CA GLY A 338 -4.80 6.50 -0.44
C GLY A 338 -5.98 7.34 -0.91
N GLY A 339 -6.08 7.58 -2.22
CA GLY A 339 -7.23 8.19 -2.89
C GLY A 339 -8.25 7.20 -3.46
N GLU A 340 -8.05 5.89 -3.29
CA GLU A 340 -8.75 4.82 -4.00
C GLU A 340 -10.26 4.89 -3.80
N LEU A 341 -10.73 4.96 -2.55
CA LEU A 341 -12.17 5.03 -2.26
C LEU A 341 -12.83 6.30 -2.83
N ASP A 342 -12.11 7.42 -2.83
CA ASP A 342 -12.63 8.66 -3.41
C ASP A 342 -12.69 8.60 -4.95
N ALA A 343 -11.67 8.02 -5.56
CA ALA A 343 -11.62 7.77 -7.00
C ALA A 343 -12.70 6.76 -7.45
N LEU A 344 -12.94 5.70 -6.71
CA LEU A 344 -14.04 4.74 -6.97
C LEU A 344 -15.40 5.42 -6.92
N ARG A 345 -15.63 6.39 -6.03
CA ARG A 345 -16.85 7.20 -6.04
C ARG A 345 -17.00 8.04 -7.32
N GLY A 346 -15.87 8.48 -7.90
CA GLY A 346 -15.83 9.15 -9.20
C GLY A 346 -15.92 8.21 -10.41
N ALA A 347 -15.98 6.89 -10.17
CA ALA A 347 -16.11 5.83 -11.16
C ALA A 347 -17.41 5.00 -10.96
N SER A 348 -18.37 5.52 -10.19
CA SER A 348 -19.56 4.75 -9.80
C SER A 348 -20.42 4.32 -10.99
N ALA A 349 -20.52 5.12 -12.05
CA ALA A 349 -21.24 4.76 -13.25
C ALA A 349 -20.52 3.64 -14.03
N LEU A 350 -19.20 3.69 -14.14
CA LEU A 350 -18.39 2.65 -14.76
C LEU A 350 -18.52 1.32 -14.00
N ILE A 351 -18.43 1.33 -12.65
CA ILE A 351 -18.59 0.12 -11.84
C ILE A 351 -19.96 -0.52 -12.08
N ASN A 352 -21.02 0.29 -12.21
CA ASN A 352 -22.38 -0.21 -12.44
C ASN A 352 -22.62 -0.74 -13.85
N HIS A 353 -21.94 -0.24 -14.89
CA HIS A 353 -22.35 -0.46 -16.27
C HIS A 353 -21.31 -1.12 -17.18
N SER A 354 -19.99 -0.90 -16.92
CA SER A 354 -18.96 -1.34 -17.89
C SER A 354 -18.53 -2.80 -17.74
N ARG A 355 -18.89 -3.49 -16.65
CA ARG A 355 -18.45 -4.87 -16.36
C ARG A 355 -16.92 -5.05 -16.45
N SER A 356 -16.20 -4.03 -16.06
CA SER A 356 -14.72 -4.02 -16.02
C SER A 356 -14.20 -4.91 -14.91
N VAL A 357 -13.02 -5.50 -15.09
CA VAL A 357 -12.22 -6.01 -13.97
C VAL A 357 -11.60 -4.82 -13.23
N TRP A 358 -11.71 -4.80 -11.90
CA TRP A 358 -11.09 -3.79 -11.05
C TRP A 358 -10.03 -4.44 -10.17
N ALA A 359 -8.81 -3.92 -10.21
CA ALA A 359 -7.71 -4.29 -9.34
C ALA A 359 -7.31 -3.04 -8.52
N VAL A 360 -7.69 -3.00 -7.25
CA VAL A 360 -7.61 -1.80 -6.41
C VAL A 360 -6.69 -2.06 -5.23
N ALA A 361 -5.65 -1.27 -5.09
CA ALA A 361 -4.76 -1.29 -3.93
C ALA A 361 -5.52 -0.95 -2.64
N MET A 362 -5.27 -1.71 -1.55
CA MET A 362 -5.97 -1.54 -0.27
C MET A 362 -5.02 -1.39 0.92
N TYR A 363 -3.76 -1.07 0.68
CA TYR A 363 -2.73 -0.99 1.70
C TYR A 363 -2.33 0.43 2.09
N HIS A 364 -2.96 1.44 1.50
CA HIS A 364 -2.65 2.85 1.80
C HIS A 364 -3.37 3.39 3.03
N ARG A 365 -4.53 2.84 3.38
CA ARG A 365 -5.30 3.21 4.58
C ARG A 365 -5.80 1.97 5.27
N GLN A 366 -5.80 1.98 6.61
CA GLN A 366 -6.29 0.84 7.38
C GLN A 366 -7.76 0.51 7.05
N ASP A 367 -8.59 1.52 6.85
CA ASP A 367 -10.01 1.34 6.61
C ASP A 367 -10.36 0.96 5.16
N ASP A 368 -9.42 0.99 4.22
CA ASP A 368 -9.62 0.51 2.85
C ASP A 368 -9.94 -0.98 2.82
N LEU A 369 -9.40 -1.77 3.76
CA LEU A 369 -9.66 -3.21 3.91
C LEU A 369 -11.15 -3.57 3.98
N TRP A 370 -12.00 -2.73 4.54
CA TRP A 370 -13.44 -2.98 4.61
C TRP A 370 -14.26 -2.00 3.78
N ARG A 371 -13.84 -0.75 3.66
CA ARG A 371 -14.62 0.28 2.95
C ARG A 371 -14.65 0.09 1.45
N ILE A 372 -13.54 -0.31 0.83
CA ILE A 372 -13.46 -0.52 -0.62
C ILE A 372 -14.36 -1.68 -1.06
N PRO A 373 -14.24 -2.91 -0.52
CA PRO A 373 -15.08 -4.03 -0.94
C PRO A 373 -16.57 -3.79 -0.63
N LEU A 374 -16.90 -3.19 0.51
CA LEU A 374 -18.28 -2.81 0.82
C LEU A 374 -18.83 -1.77 -0.16
N PHE A 375 -18.02 -0.78 -0.56
CA PHE A 375 -18.44 0.22 -1.53
C PHE A 375 -18.71 -0.40 -2.90
N ILE A 376 -17.81 -1.23 -3.42
CA ILE A 376 -18.01 -1.91 -4.71
C ILE A 376 -19.27 -2.79 -4.65
N ARG A 377 -19.44 -3.58 -3.59
CA ARG A 377 -20.65 -4.42 -3.38
C ARG A 377 -21.92 -3.59 -3.30
N SER A 378 -21.90 -2.40 -2.70
CA SER A 378 -23.05 -1.51 -2.62
C SER A 378 -23.53 -0.96 -3.97
N LEU A 379 -22.64 -0.95 -4.97
CA LEU A 379 -22.96 -0.51 -6.33
C LEU A 379 -23.45 -1.65 -7.22
N SER A 380 -22.90 -2.86 -7.08
CA SER A 380 -23.26 -3.97 -7.96
C SER A 380 -23.01 -5.32 -7.30
N ASP A 381 -23.98 -6.24 -7.42
CA ASP A 381 -23.87 -7.63 -7.00
C ASP A 381 -23.29 -8.56 -8.09
N GLU A 382 -23.01 -8.03 -9.29
CA GLU A 382 -22.48 -8.81 -10.41
C GLU A 382 -21.00 -9.17 -10.29
N TYR A 383 -20.30 -8.48 -9.39
CA TYR A 383 -18.88 -8.72 -9.15
C TYR A 383 -18.63 -9.84 -8.15
N ARG A 384 -17.65 -10.68 -8.46
CA ARG A 384 -16.98 -11.56 -7.50
C ARG A 384 -15.80 -10.80 -6.90
N LEU A 385 -15.67 -10.82 -5.58
CA LEU A 385 -14.65 -10.04 -4.86
C LEU A 385 -13.59 -10.96 -4.27
N PHE A 386 -12.32 -10.64 -4.56
CA PHE A 386 -11.16 -11.40 -4.09
C PHE A 386 -10.12 -10.47 -3.47
N LEU A 387 -9.41 -10.99 -2.47
CA LEU A 387 -8.31 -10.31 -1.79
C LEU A 387 -7.04 -11.12 -1.97
N ARG A 388 -5.98 -10.47 -2.45
CA ARG A 388 -4.65 -11.08 -2.56
C ARG A 388 -3.59 -10.12 -2.03
N ARG A 389 -2.57 -10.67 -1.42
CA ARG A 389 -1.40 -9.93 -0.94
C ARG A 389 -0.14 -10.49 -1.60
N TYR A 390 0.75 -9.59 -2.04
CA TYR A 390 1.91 -9.91 -2.87
C TYR A 390 3.25 -9.59 -2.21
N ALA A 391 3.24 -8.99 -1.01
CA ALA A 391 4.43 -8.73 -0.22
C ALA A 391 4.30 -9.26 1.20
N GLU A 392 5.38 -9.24 1.97
CA GLU A 392 5.34 -9.50 3.41
C GLU A 392 4.63 -8.35 4.14
N GLY A 393 4.08 -8.61 5.31
CA GLY A 393 3.32 -7.62 6.07
C GLY A 393 1.99 -7.26 5.39
N PHE A 394 1.61 -5.99 5.41
CA PHE A 394 0.33 -5.49 4.88
C PHE A 394 0.45 -4.87 3.48
N ALA A 395 1.66 -4.68 2.98
CA ALA A 395 1.91 -4.02 1.70
C ALA A 395 1.46 -4.89 0.51
N GLU A 396 1.29 -4.25 -0.66
CA GLU A 396 0.91 -4.90 -1.91
C GLU A 396 -0.37 -5.77 -1.76
N THR A 397 -1.36 -5.28 -1.03
CA THR A 397 -2.67 -5.92 -0.88
C THR A 397 -3.65 -5.32 -1.88
N VAL A 398 -4.26 -6.19 -2.69
CA VAL A 398 -5.14 -5.80 -3.81
C VAL A 398 -6.50 -6.46 -3.68
N CYS A 399 -7.56 -5.65 -3.81
CA CYS A 399 -8.93 -6.10 -4.02
C CYS A 399 -9.19 -6.25 -5.52
N TYR A 400 -9.66 -7.43 -5.92
CA TYR A 400 -10.13 -7.69 -7.28
C TYR A 400 -11.64 -7.78 -7.27
N ALA A 401 -12.29 -6.96 -8.12
CA ALA A 401 -13.71 -7.10 -8.42
C ALA A 401 -13.83 -7.56 -9.88
N ILE A 402 -14.31 -8.79 -10.07
CA ILE A 402 -14.31 -9.49 -11.36
C ILE A 402 -15.73 -9.83 -11.75
N PRO A 403 -16.21 -9.37 -12.92
CA PRO A 403 -17.51 -9.78 -13.44
C PRO A 403 -17.56 -11.29 -13.65
N SER A 404 -18.72 -11.91 -13.40
CA SER A 404 -18.87 -13.38 -13.44
C SER A 404 -18.51 -13.99 -14.81
N ASP A 405 -18.69 -13.27 -15.91
CA ASP A 405 -18.32 -13.69 -17.27
C ASP A 405 -16.82 -13.50 -17.60
N ARG A 406 -16.09 -12.84 -16.71
CA ARG A 406 -14.64 -12.61 -16.83
C ARG A 406 -13.81 -13.49 -15.87
N MET A 407 -14.45 -14.40 -15.17
CA MET A 407 -13.78 -15.32 -14.23
C MET A 407 -12.79 -16.24 -14.92
N GLY A 408 -11.66 -16.51 -14.29
CA GLY A 408 -10.64 -17.46 -14.74
C GLY A 408 -11.13 -18.92 -14.78
N VAL A 409 -10.37 -19.75 -15.48
CA VAL A 409 -10.67 -21.20 -15.59
C VAL A 409 -10.54 -21.84 -14.20
N GLY A 410 -11.63 -22.43 -13.73
CA GLY A 410 -11.71 -23.04 -12.38
C GLY A 410 -12.78 -22.41 -11.49
N TRP A 411 -13.40 -21.31 -11.91
CA TRP A 411 -14.48 -20.63 -11.21
C TRP A 411 -15.83 -20.70 -11.97
N GLN A 412 -15.86 -21.42 -13.12
CA GLN A 412 -17.06 -21.62 -13.95
C GLN A 412 -17.91 -22.79 -13.45
#